data_ae4cb8bdfdf30ff3e3827147ac7e804a
#
_entry.id   ae4cb8bdfdf30ff3e3827147ac7e804a
#
_cell.length_a   1.000
_cell.length_b   1.000
_cell.length_c   1.000
_cell.angle_alpha   90.00
_cell.angle_beta   90.00
_cell.angle_gamma   90.00
#
_symmetry.space_group_name_H-M   'P 1'
#
loop_
_entity.id
_entity.type
_entity.pdbx_description
1 polymer ?
#
loop_
_entity_poly.entity_id
_entity_poly.type
_entity_poly.pdbx_seq_one_letter_code
_entity_poly.pdbx_strand_id
1 'polypeptide(L)'
;MKKKTKNKLERKWQNLPLHHIDACVVMEVFIKDKGYEICEDYLNNAGYKYRGVLSIPVFGEIFKGLIRKIEKEIDREKAFIIVSRLIDKRKINFSSPQFKTYAIVEKIKTIETRAEPMDTLNLATAIADNASVFVTFDATLLENKKLENEFGIKIKHPREI
;
A
#
# COMPACT_ATOMS: atom_id res chain seq x y z
N MET A 1 8.84 -21.28 27.83
CA MET A 1 9.27 -19.89 27.57
C MET A 1 8.88 -19.36 26.15
N LYS A 2 8.93 -20.14 25.07
CA LYS A 2 8.66 -19.66 23.68
C LYS A 2 7.24 -19.07 23.41
N LYS A 3 6.18 -19.57 24.04
CA LYS A 3 4.78 -19.12 23.81
C LYS A 3 4.50 -17.70 24.30
N LYS A 4 5.04 -17.30 25.47
CA LYS A 4 4.84 -15.93 26.03
C LYS A 4 5.53 -14.85 25.19
N THR A 5 6.70 -15.13 24.64
CA THR A 5 7.46 -14.18 23.82
C THR A 5 6.77 -13.97 22.46
N LYS A 6 6.23 -15.04 21.85
CA LYS A 6 5.48 -14.97 20.60
C LYS A 6 4.23 -14.08 20.74
N ASN A 7 3.45 -14.26 21.81
CA ASN A 7 2.26 -13.45 22.09
C ASN A 7 2.59 -11.96 22.33
N LYS A 8 3.75 -11.64 22.92
CA LYS A 8 4.19 -10.25 23.13
C LYS A 8 4.57 -9.57 21.82
N LEU A 9 5.24 -10.29 20.91
CA LEU A 9 5.61 -9.78 19.59
C LEU A 9 4.38 -9.57 18.70
N GLU A 10 3.43 -10.53 18.70
CA GLU A 10 2.17 -10.41 17.96
C GLU A 10 1.33 -9.22 18.43
N ARG A 11 1.22 -8.99 19.75
CA ARG A 11 0.53 -7.81 20.32
C ARG A 11 1.21 -6.51 19.93
N LYS A 12 2.55 -6.45 19.96
CA LYS A 12 3.30 -5.28 19.53
C LYS A 12 3.05 -4.97 18.05
N TRP A 13 3.04 -6.00 17.20
CA TRP A 13 2.77 -5.87 15.78
C TRP A 13 1.34 -5.37 15.50
N GLN A 14 0.32 -5.90 16.22
CA GLN A 14 -1.07 -5.47 16.08
C GLN A 14 -1.31 -3.99 16.42
N ASN A 15 -0.48 -3.40 17.29
CA ASN A 15 -0.58 -2.01 17.70
C ASN A 15 0.12 -1.03 16.74
N LEU A 16 0.83 -1.52 15.73
CA LEU A 16 1.44 -0.66 14.72
C LEU A 16 0.35 -0.02 13.83
N PRO A 17 0.53 1.23 13.37
CA PRO A 17 -0.39 1.86 12.44
C PRO A 17 -0.50 1.06 11.15
N LEU A 18 -1.69 1.04 10.58
CA LEU A 18 -1.98 0.33 9.33
C LEU A 18 -1.74 1.27 8.15
N HIS A 19 -0.82 0.91 7.26
CA HIS A 19 -0.56 1.64 6.04
C HIS A 19 -1.00 0.81 4.83
N HIS A 20 -1.90 1.34 4.03
CA HIS A 20 -2.15 0.83 2.69
C HIS A 20 -1.14 1.42 1.72
N ILE A 21 -0.55 0.58 0.91
CA ILE A 21 0.55 0.92 0.01
C ILE A 21 0.06 0.79 -1.42
N ASP A 22 0.19 1.85 -2.19
CA ASP A 22 -0.18 1.88 -3.59
C ASP A 22 0.85 1.16 -4.47
N ALA A 23 0.43 0.71 -5.66
CA ALA A 23 1.26 -0.03 -6.61
C ALA A 23 2.49 0.76 -7.06
N CYS A 24 2.36 2.06 -7.25
CA CYS A 24 3.45 2.94 -7.67
C CYS A 24 4.64 2.89 -6.68
N VAL A 25 4.39 2.81 -5.38
CA VAL A 25 5.44 2.75 -4.34
C VAL A 25 6.25 1.46 -4.42
N VAL A 26 5.58 0.34 -4.67
CA VAL A 26 6.23 -0.97 -4.82
C VAL A 26 6.97 -1.04 -6.15
N MET A 27 6.34 -0.58 -7.22
CA MET A 27 6.90 -0.58 -8.57
C MET A 27 8.17 0.25 -8.68
N GLU A 28 8.26 1.38 -7.97
CA GLU A 28 9.43 2.26 -7.96
C GLU A 28 10.70 1.52 -7.55
N VAL A 29 10.60 0.61 -6.58
CA VAL A 29 11.74 -0.21 -6.13
C VAL A 29 12.19 -1.18 -7.20
N PHE A 30 11.27 -1.74 -8.01
CA PHE A 30 11.62 -2.73 -9.03
C PHE A 30 12.19 -2.11 -10.30
N ILE A 31 11.64 -0.98 -10.73
CA ILE A 31 12.14 -0.26 -11.91
C ILE A 31 13.36 0.60 -11.61
N LYS A 32 13.68 0.80 -10.33
CA LYS A 32 14.81 1.63 -9.88
C LYS A 32 14.79 3.03 -10.50
N ASP A 33 13.61 3.64 -10.51
CA ASP A 33 13.45 5.03 -10.96
C ASP A 33 13.88 6.02 -9.86
N LYS A 34 13.75 7.30 -10.08
CA LYS A 34 14.30 8.40 -9.24
C LYS A 34 13.90 8.36 -7.76
N GLY A 35 12.76 7.74 -7.43
CA GLY A 35 12.25 7.61 -6.07
C GLY A 35 12.62 6.31 -5.36
N TYR A 36 13.42 5.44 -5.99
CA TYR A 36 13.58 4.07 -5.53
C TYR A 36 14.14 3.97 -4.09
N GLU A 37 15.15 4.76 -3.74
CA GLU A 37 15.77 4.71 -2.40
C GLU A 37 14.77 5.05 -1.29
N ILE A 38 13.92 6.04 -1.53
CA ILE A 38 12.89 6.47 -0.58
C ILE A 38 11.84 5.37 -0.40
N CYS A 39 11.44 4.74 -1.51
CA CYS A 39 10.48 3.63 -1.47
C CYS A 39 11.07 2.39 -0.82
N GLU A 40 12.33 2.08 -1.09
CA GLU A 40 13.04 0.96 -0.47
C GLU A 40 13.15 1.16 1.05
N ASP A 41 13.57 2.35 1.50
CA ASP A 41 13.62 2.70 2.91
C ASP A 41 12.24 2.61 3.58
N TYR A 42 11.22 3.13 2.93
CA TYR A 42 9.85 3.03 3.41
C TYR A 42 9.44 1.56 3.56
N LEU A 43 9.56 0.74 2.51
CA LEU A 43 9.17 -0.68 2.55
C LEU A 43 9.98 -1.50 3.55
N ASN A 44 11.26 -1.17 3.77
CA ASN A 44 12.09 -1.83 4.78
C ASN A 44 11.60 -1.60 6.22
N ASN A 45 10.88 -0.52 6.47
CA ASN A 45 10.27 -0.21 7.76
C ASN A 45 8.95 -0.98 8.02
N ALA A 46 8.38 -1.66 7.01
CA ALA A 46 7.19 -2.48 7.19
C ALA A 46 7.43 -3.62 8.19
N GLY A 47 6.49 -3.84 9.07
CA GLY A 47 6.57 -4.80 10.18
C GLY A 47 7.35 -4.30 11.40
N TYR A 48 7.98 -3.12 11.33
CA TYR A 48 8.71 -2.48 12.43
C TYR A 48 8.05 -1.18 12.89
N LYS A 49 7.79 -0.26 11.97
CA LYS A 49 7.16 1.04 12.26
C LYS A 49 5.66 1.03 11.96
N TYR A 50 5.23 0.23 11.00
CA TYR A 50 3.84 0.11 10.58
C TYR A 50 3.54 -1.30 10.06
N ARG A 51 2.25 -1.63 9.93
CA ARG A 51 1.78 -2.83 9.22
C ARG A 51 1.48 -2.43 7.77
N GLY A 52 2.20 -3.00 6.82
CA GLY A 52 1.94 -2.79 5.41
C GLY A 52 0.77 -3.64 4.90
N VAL A 53 -0.07 -3.07 4.05
CA VAL A 53 -1.14 -3.78 3.35
C VAL A 53 -1.13 -3.40 1.88
N LEU A 54 -1.27 -4.41 1.02
CA LEU A 54 -1.57 -4.27 -0.40
C LEU A 54 -3.02 -4.72 -0.64
N SER A 55 -3.82 -3.93 -1.31
CA SER A 55 -5.10 -4.41 -1.79
C SER A 55 -4.90 -5.41 -2.94
N ILE A 56 -5.84 -6.33 -3.13
CA ILE A 56 -5.77 -7.27 -4.26
C ILE A 56 -5.72 -6.53 -5.62
N PRO A 57 -6.47 -5.44 -5.85
CA PRO A 57 -6.30 -4.62 -7.04
C PRO A 57 -4.88 -4.09 -7.22
N VAL A 58 -4.26 -3.54 -6.16
CA VAL A 58 -2.86 -3.06 -6.17
C VAL A 58 -1.90 -4.18 -6.58
N PHE A 59 -2.10 -5.38 -6.05
CA PHE A 59 -1.28 -6.53 -6.42
C PHE A 59 -1.39 -6.86 -7.91
N GLY A 60 -2.62 -6.80 -8.48
CA GLY A 60 -2.84 -6.94 -9.91
C GLY A 60 -2.13 -5.87 -10.74
N GLU A 61 -2.11 -4.63 -10.28
CA GLU A 61 -1.39 -3.52 -10.92
C GLU A 61 0.13 -3.74 -10.89
N ILE A 62 0.67 -4.23 -9.79
CA ILE A 62 2.09 -4.59 -9.68
C ILE A 62 2.45 -5.64 -10.73
N PHE A 63 1.66 -6.72 -10.84
CA PHE A 63 1.86 -7.77 -11.85
C PHE A 63 1.87 -7.20 -13.27
N LYS A 64 0.84 -6.42 -13.60
CA LYS A 64 0.72 -5.76 -14.91
C LYS A 64 1.92 -4.85 -15.19
N GLY A 65 2.35 -4.09 -14.17
CA GLY A 65 3.49 -3.19 -14.26
C GLY A 65 4.81 -3.93 -14.49
N LEU A 66 5.07 -5.02 -13.77
CA LEU A 66 6.26 -5.86 -13.93
C LEU A 66 6.34 -6.46 -15.35
N ILE A 67 5.22 -6.99 -15.85
CA ILE A 67 5.17 -7.58 -17.21
C ILE A 67 5.44 -6.53 -18.29
N ARG A 68 4.95 -5.30 -18.11
CA ARG A 68 5.07 -4.24 -19.11
C ARG A 68 6.42 -3.52 -19.09
N LYS A 69 7.00 -3.31 -17.90
CA LYS A 69 8.18 -2.45 -17.72
C LYS A 69 9.49 -3.21 -17.64
N ILE A 70 9.46 -4.51 -17.30
CA ILE A 70 10.64 -5.34 -17.19
C ILE A 70 10.64 -6.34 -18.35
N GLU A 71 11.51 -6.11 -19.33
CA GLU A 71 11.59 -6.93 -20.56
C GLU A 71 12.13 -8.33 -20.28
N LYS A 72 13.18 -8.43 -19.45
CA LYS A 72 13.84 -9.70 -19.18
C LYS A 72 13.06 -10.54 -18.16
N GLU A 73 12.74 -11.77 -18.53
CA GLU A 73 12.04 -12.73 -17.70
C GLU A 73 12.72 -12.97 -16.34
N ILE A 74 14.06 -13.13 -16.37
CA ILE A 74 14.85 -13.37 -15.16
C ILE A 74 14.74 -12.20 -14.14
N ASP A 75 14.60 -10.97 -14.61
CA ASP A 75 14.48 -9.82 -13.73
C ASP A 75 13.05 -9.67 -13.19
N ARG A 76 12.02 -10.08 -13.97
CA ARG A 76 10.64 -10.23 -13.48
C ARG A 76 10.56 -11.27 -12.39
N GLU A 77 11.18 -12.43 -12.58
CA GLU A 77 11.23 -13.50 -11.58
C GLU A 77 11.86 -13.02 -10.26
N LYS A 78 13.00 -12.31 -10.34
CA LYS A 78 13.62 -11.69 -9.15
C LYS A 78 12.68 -10.72 -8.43
N ALA A 79 11.95 -9.88 -9.16
CA ALA A 79 10.98 -8.96 -8.59
C ALA A 79 9.86 -9.71 -7.85
N PHE A 80 9.31 -10.77 -8.44
CA PHE A 80 8.30 -11.61 -7.77
C PHE A 80 8.83 -12.27 -6.51
N ILE A 81 10.07 -12.76 -6.52
CA ILE A 81 10.70 -13.35 -5.33
C ILE A 81 10.82 -12.31 -4.20
N ILE A 82 11.15 -11.05 -4.52
CA ILE A 82 11.25 -9.98 -3.52
C ILE A 82 9.87 -9.68 -2.92
N VAL A 83 8.83 -9.52 -3.74
CA VAL A 83 7.46 -9.32 -3.27
C VAL A 83 7.02 -10.48 -2.37
N SER A 84 7.22 -11.70 -2.82
CA SER A 84 6.89 -12.91 -2.05
C SER A 84 7.58 -12.91 -0.67
N ARG A 85 8.87 -12.57 -0.61
CA ARG A 85 9.61 -12.48 0.66
C ARG A 85 9.07 -11.41 1.62
N LEU A 86 8.61 -10.28 1.12
CA LEU A 86 7.99 -9.24 1.95
C LEU A 86 6.69 -9.75 2.58
N ILE A 87 5.92 -10.52 1.82
CA ILE A 87 4.67 -11.16 2.28
C ILE A 87 4.98 -12.28 3.29
N ASP A 88 5.86 -13.20 2.95
CA ASP A 88 6.21 -14.35 3.79
C ASP A 88 6.77 -13.92 5.16
N LYS A 89 7.54 -12.85 5.21
CA LYS A 89 8.04 -12.25 6.46
C LYS A 89 6.97 -11.50 7.24
N ARG A 90 5.70 -11.55 6.81
CA ARG A 90 4.56 -10.83 7.40
C ARG A 90 4.77 -9.32 7.53
N LYS A 91 5.60 -8.76 6.71
CA LYS A 91 5.81 -7.31 6.66
C LYS A 91 4.66 -6.63 5.93
N ILE A 92 4.10 -7.32 4.94
CA ILE A 92 2.98 -6.86 4.12
C ILE A 92 1.90 -7.95 4.14
N ASN A 93 0.65 -7.53 4.32
CA ASN A 93 -0.54 -8.37 4.23
C ASN A 93 -1.38 -7.98 3.02
N PHE A 94 -2.36 -8.83 2.69
CA PHE A 94 -3.34 -8.53 1.66
C PHE A 94 -4.67 -8.11 2.24
N SER A 95 -5.38 -7.23 1.52
CA SER A 95 -6.78 -6.91 1.75
C SER A 95 -7.56 -6.95 0.44
N SER A 96 -8.83 -7.30 0.54
CA SER A 96 -9.75 -7.31 -0.59
C SER A 96 -10.81 -6.22 -0.44
N PRO A 97 -11.24 -5.57 -1.53
CA PRO A 97 -12.42 -4.74 -1.51
C PRO A 97 -13.60 -5.51 -0.92
N GLN A 98 -14.33 -4.86 -0.01
CA GLN A 98 -15.51 -5.41 0.64
C GLN A 98 -16.77 -4.76 0.07
N PHE A 99 -17.94 -5.28 0.39
CA PHE A 99 -19.20 -4.69 -0.08
C PHE A 99 -19.34 -3.21 0.30
N LYS A 100 -18.90 -2.84 1.52
CA LYS A 100 -18.91 -1.43 1.99
C LYS A 100 -17.98 -0.52 1.20
N THR A 101 -16.96 -1.06 0.51
CA THR A 101 -16.01 -0.30 -0.30
C THR A 101 -16.69 0.44 -1.44
N TYR A 102 -17.77 -0.13 -2.00
CA TYR A 102 -18.53 0.52 -3.07
C TYR A 102 -19.08 1.90 -2.66
N ALA A 103 -19.72 1.98 -1.50
CA ALA A 103 -20.27 3.25 -1.02
C ALA A 103 -19.18 4.30 -0.78
N ILE A 104 -18.00 3.86 -0.33
CA ILE A 104 -16.83 4.73 -0.14
C ILE A 104 -16.31 5.22 -1.50
N VAL A 105 -16.23 4.37 -2.52
CA VAL A 105 -15.84 4.74 -3.89
C VAL A 105 -16.75 5.85 -4.42
N GLU A 106 -18.07 5.69 -4.31
CA GLU A 106 -19.01 6.69 -4.77
C GLU A 106 -18.82 8.03 -4.03
N LYS A 107 -18.57 8.00 -2.73
CA LYS A 107 -18.32 9.21 -1.94
C LYS A 107 -16.98 9.88 -2.31
N ILE A 108 -15.91 9.12 -2.54
CA ILE A 108 -14.62 9.67 -3.01
C ILE A 108 -14.83 10.39 -4.35
N LYS A 109 -15.54 9.80 -5.30
CA LYS A 109 -15.82 10.40 -6.61
C LYS A 109 -16.59 11.72 -6.53
N THR A 110 -17.43 11.92 -5.51
CA THR A 110 -18.10 13.21 -5.31
C THR A 110 -17.17 14.31 -4.80
N ILE A 111 -16.08 13.92 -4.09
CA ILE A 111 -15.10 14.86 -3.53
C ILE A 111 -13.96 15.13 -4.52
N GLU A 112 -13.50 14.10 -5.23
CA GLU A 112 -12.42 14.16 -6.19
C GLU A 112 -12.79 13.44 -7.49
N THR A 113 -13.30 14.22 -8.44
CA THR A 113 -13.78 13.71 -9.73
C THR A 113 -12.68 13.33 -10.71
N ARG A 114 -11.44 13.78 -10.47
CA ARG A 114 -10.27 13.53 -11.34
C ARG A 114 -9.54 12.23 -10.98
N ALA A 115 -9.80 11.67 -9.79
CA ALA A 115 -9.15 10.43 -9.37
C ALA A 115 -9.50 9.28 -10.31
N GLU A 116 -8.50 8.53 -10.72
CA GLU A 116 -8.70 7.36 -11.57
C GLU A 116 -9.48 6.25 -10.84
N PRO A 117 -10.25 5.41 -11.56
CA PRO A 117 -11.08 4.37 -10.94
C PRO A 117 -10.29 3.41 -10.04
N MET A 118 -9.06 3.04 -10.42
CA MET A 118 -8.25 2.13 -9.63
C MET A 118 -7.70 2.80 -8.37
N ASP A 119 -7.23 4.04 -8.47
CA ASP A 119 -6.75 4.81 -7.32
C ASP A 119 -7.88 5.05 -6.32
N THR A 120 -9.09 5.36 -6.84
CA THR A 120 -10.29 5.48 -6.02
C THR A 120 -10.63 4.17 -5.30
N LEU A 121 -10.55 3.03 -5.98
CA LEU A 121 -10.81 1.71 -5.38
C LEU A 121 -9.76 1.35 -4.32
N ASN A 122 -8.49 1.64 -4.60
CA ASN A 122 -7.38 1.39 -3.67
C ASN A 122 -7.52 2.22 -2.40
N LEU A 123 -7.80 3.53 -2.53
CA LEU A 123 -8.06 4.42 -1.41
C LEU A 123 -9.31 4.00 -0.63
N ALA A 124 -10.40 3.64 -1.32
CA ALA A 124 -11.63 3.18 -0.68
C ALA A 124 -11.42 1.89 0.11
N THR A 125 -10.56 0.99 -0.38
CA THR A 125 -10.20 -0.23 0.35
C THR A 125 -9.41 0.10 1.61
N ALA A 126 -8.47 1.04 1.54
CA ALA A 126 -7.71 1.52 2.70
C ALA A 126 -8.63 2.12 3.78
N ILE A 127 -9.60 2.94 3.37
CA ILE A 127 -10.60 3.51 4.27
C ILE A 127 -11.47 2.43 4.90
N ALA A 128 -11.92 1.45 4.09
CA ALA A 128 -12.75 0.34 4.58
C ALA A 128 -12.02 -0.53 5.62
N ASP A 129 -10.71 -0.61 5.54
CA ASP A 129 -9.85 -1.33 6.49
C ASP A 129 -9.47 -0.49 7.72
N ASN A 130 -9.94 0.75 7.82
CA ASN A 130 -9.55 1.71 8.85
C ASN A 130 -8.03 1.95 8.87
N ALA A 131 -7.41 2.08 7.71
CA ALA A 131 -6.00 2.40 7.60
C ALA A 131 -5.72 3.80 8.16
N SER A 132 -4.58 3.95 8.84
CA SER A 132 -4.11 5.25 9.33
C SER A 132 -3.55 6.10 8.19
N VAL A 133 -2.91 5.43 7.22
CA VAL A 133 -2.22 6.09 6.10
C VAL A 133 -2.47 5.33 4.80
N PHE A 134 -2.74 6.06 3.73
CA PHE A 134 -2.64 5.60 2.35
C PHE A 134 -1.39 6.22 1.73
N VAL A 135 -0.49 5.40 1.19
CA VAL A 135 0.82 5.83 0.69
C VAL A 135 0.86 5.72 -0.82
N THR A 136 1.00 6.86 -1.50
CA THR A 136 0.94 6.96 -2.96
C THR A 136 1.86 8.05 -3.51
N PHE A 137 2.05 8.08 -4.83
CA PHE A 137 2.64 9.19 -5.59
C PHE A 137 1.59 10.04 -6.32
N ASP A 138 0.32 9.64 -6.30
CA ASP A 138 -0.72 10.36 -7.03
C ASP A 138 -0.94 11.75 -6.45
N ALA A 139 -0.58 12.78 -7.22
CA ALA A 139 -0.70 14.18 -6.82
C ALA A 139 -2.16 14.59 -6.56
N THR A 140 -3.11 14.02 -7.32
CA THR A 140 -4.53 14.32 -7.17
C THR A 140 -5.05 13.92 -5.79
N LEU A 141 -4.56 12.79 -5.27
CA LEU A 141 -4.91 12.31 -3.93
C LEU A 141 -4.12 13.01 -2.84
N LEU A 142 -2.79 13.21 -3.04
CA LEU A 142 -1.90 13.85 -2.06
C LEU A 142 -2.31 15.29 -1.71
N GLU A 143 -2.80 16.04 -2.68
CA GLU A 143 -3.22 17.43 -2.49
C GLU A 143 -4.62 17.56 -1.90
N ASN A 144 -5.39 16.48 -1.81
CA ASN A 144 -6.80 16.53 -1.45
C ASN A 144 -7.07 16.41 0.06
N LYS A 145 -6.93 17.54 0.76
CA LYS A 145 -7.24 17.62 2.22
C LYS A 145 -8.70 17.35 2.57
N LYS A 146 -9.63 17.50 1.61
CA LYS A 146 -11.04 17.17 1.84
C LYS A 146 -11.24 15.67 2.04
N LEU A 147 -10.52 14.85 1.25
CA LEU A 147 -10.53 13.39 1.42
C LEU A 147 -9.97 12.98 2.79
N GLU A 148 -8.83 13.54 3.19
CA GLU A 148 -8.24 13.26 4.51
C GLU A 148 -9.20 13.59 5.65
N ASN A 149 -9.86 14.75 5.59
CA ASN A 149 -10.78 15.20 6.62
C ASN A 149 -12.08 14.39 6.66
N GLU A 150 -12.62 14.06 5.48
CA GLU A 150 -13.88 13.31 5.38
C GLU A 150 -13.76 11.88 5.91
N PHE A 151 -12.63 11.21 5.64
CA PHE A 151 -12.46 9.80 5.97
C PHE A 151 -11.53 9.53 7.16
N GLY A 152 -10.88 10.57 7.69
CA GLY A 152 -9.96 10.43 8.82
C GLY A 152 -8.67 9.65 8.48
N ILE A 153 -8.35 9.47 7.21
CA ILE A 153 -7.14 8.81 6.73
C ILE A 153 -6.10 9.86 6.31
N LYS A 154 -4.81 9.60 6.53
CA LYS A 154 -3.75 10.43 5.98
C LYS A 154 -3.33 9.90 4.62
N ILE A 155 -3.17 10.79 3.64
CA ILE A 155 -2.66 10.46 2.31
C ILE A 155 -1.26 11.05 2.21
N LYS A 156 -0.25 10.17 2.04
CA LYS A 156 1.14 10.55 2.19
C LYS A 156 2.02 10.04 1.05
N HIS A 157 2.96 10.89 0.65
CA HIS A 157 4.10 10.47 -0.13
C HIS A 157 5.08 9.66 0.76
N PRO A 158 5.76 8.61 0.26
CA PRO A 158 6.72 7.83 1.07
C PRO A 158 7.78 8.66 1.78
N ARG A 159 8.17 9.81 1.20
CA ARG A 159 9.14 10.76 1.78
C ARG A 159 8.67 11.43 3.08
N GLU A 160 7.37 11.43 3.34
CA GLU A 160 6.77 12.11 4.49
C GLU A 160 6.59 11.18 5.70
N ILE A 161 7.04 9.93 5.59
CA ILE A 161 6.94 8.89 6.61
C ILE A 161 8.32 8.51 7.14
#